data_fd21950ab4d25b5f8eb31aa3cef1e243
#
_entry.id   fd21950ab4d25b5f8eb31aa3cef1e243
#
_cell.length_a   1.000
_cell.length_b   1.000
_cell.length_c   1.000
_cell.angle_alpha   90.00
_cell.angle_beta   90.00
_cell.angle_gamma   90.00
#
_symmetry.space_group_name_H-M   'P 1'
#
loop_
_entity.id
_entity.type
_entity.pdbx_description
1 polymer ?
#
loop_
_entity_poly.entity_id
_entity_poly.type
_entity_poly.pdbx_seq_one_letter_code
_entity_poly.pdbx_strand_id
1 'polypeptide(L)'
;MMKKIVYIIGVALAFSSCSFLDTEVYGNLDEKNLYHDENSCMAGLAGIYDRLGAEGVYGLNIWGELDAGTDLTVYRADYNKSKALPSLNNYNNTDPYLQLTWQHLYEGINRANDYIASITGRTDSDCGGARKKTMFLAEAKALRALFYMNLVAYWGEVPW
;
A
#
# COMPACT_ATOMS: atom_id res chain seq x y z
N MET A 1 8.33 25.57 56.81
CA MET A 1 9.33 24.72 56.09
C MET A 1 8.66 23.52 55.40
N MET A 2 7.81 22.76 56.05
CA MET A 2 7.15 21.55 55.50
C MET A 2 6.39 21.78 54.20
N LYS A 3 5.61 22.86 54.05
CA LYS A 3 4.85 23.13 52.81
C LYS A 3 5.73 23.29 51.57
N LYS A 4 6.89 23.90 51.69
CA LYS A 4 7.84 24.06 50.56
C LYS A 4 8.48 22.73 50.14
N ILE A 5 8.72 21.83 51.10
CA ILE A 5 9.27 20.49 50.82
C ILE A 5 8.23 19.63 50.05
N VAL A 6 6.95 19.72 50.41
CA VAL A 6 5.88 19.00 49.71
C VAL A 6 5.73 19.45 48.24
N TYR A 7 5.87 20.76 47.96
CA TYR A 7 5.84 21.26 46.59
C TYR A 7 7.06 20.79 45.76
N ILE A 8 8.25 20.72 46.35
CA ILE A 8 9.47 20.25 45.66
C ILE A 8 9.35 18.76 45.34
N ILE A 9 8.84 17.95 46.26
CA ILE A 9 8.60 16.51 46.03
C ILE A 9 7.53 16.30 44.95
N GLY A 10 6.44 17.09 44.92
CA GLY A 10 5.40 17.02 43.91
C GLY A 10 5.92 17.37 42.51
N VAL A 11 6.78 18.36 42.36
CA VAL A 11 7.41 18.73 41.09
C VAL A 11 8.42 17.69 40.66
N ALA A 12 9.21 17.09 41.55
CA ALA A 12 10.17 16.04 41.22
C ALA A 12 9.49 14.74 40.70
N LEU A 13 8.30 14.39 41.24
CA LEU A 13 7.53 13.25 40.80
C LEU A 13 6.85 13.46 39.42
N ALA A 14 6.58 14.72 39.01
CA ALA A 14 6.02 15.05 37.74
C ALA A 14 7.02 14.87 36.56
N PHE A 15 8.34 14.94 36.83
CA PHE A 15 9.38 14.76 35.83
C PHE A 15 9.82 13.30 35.61
N SER A 16 9.42 12.36 36.48
CA SER A 16 9.81 10.95 36.37
C SER A 16 8.83 10.11 35.53
N SER A 17 7.77 10.71 34.99
CA SER A 17 6.68 9.97 34.31
C SER A 17 6.93 9.69 32.82
N CYS A 18 7.96 10.24 32.18
CA CYS A 18 8.12 10.14 30.72
C CYS A 18 8.63 8.79 30.23
N SER A 19 9.33 8.00 31.03
CA SER A 19 9.85 6.69 30.59
C SER A 19 8.92 5.51 30.87
N PHE A 20 7.85 5.71 31.66
CA PHE A 20 6.87 4.66 31.96
C PHE A 20 5.91 4.35 30.78
N LEU A 21 5.84 5.26 29.80
CA LEU A 21 5.01 5.13 28.60
C LEU A 21 5.76 4.56 27.38
N ASP A 22 7.07 4.35 27.49
CA ASP A 22 7.84 3.64 26.47
C ASP A 22 7.55 2.14 26.59
N THR A 23 6.43 1.73 26.00
CA THR A 23 6.13 0.31 25.81
C THR A 23 6.98 -0.21 24.65
N GLU A 24 7.91 -1.11 24.94
CA GLU A 24 8.51 -1.94 23.90
C GLU A 24 7.40 -2.81 23.30
N VAL A 25 6.98 -2.47 22.10
CA VAL A 25 5.95 -3.21 21.39
C VAL A 25 6.58 -4.48 20.84
N TYR A 26 6.54 -5.54 21.63
CA TYR A 26 6.90 -6.88 21.17
C TYR A 26 5.87 -7.35 20.14
N GLY A 27 6.31 -7.53 18.90
CA GLY A 27 5.51 -8.13 17.84
C GLY A 27 4.85 -7.18 16.84
N ASN A 28 4.98 -5.87 16.96
CA ASN A 28 4.68 -4.96 15.87
C ASN A 28 5.92 -4.83 14.96
N LEU A 29 5.66 -4.90 13.66
CA LEU A 29 6.63 -4.53 12.63
C LEU A 29 6.88 -3.02 12.74
N ASP A 30 7.79 -2.63 13.65
CA ASP A 30 8.27 -1.26 13.72
C ASP A 30 9.09 -0.99 12.45
N GLU A 31 8.96 0.20 11.90
CA GLU A 31 9.70 0.64 10.72
C GLU A 31 11.22 0.41 10.85
N LYS A 32 11.75 0.46 12.07
CA LYS A 32 13.17 0.18 12.38
C LYS A 32 13.54 -1.29 12.22
N ASN A 33 12.58 -2.21 12.46
CA ASN A 33 12.78 -3.65 12.41
C ASN A 33 12.24 -4.30 11.11
N LEU A 34 11.63 -3.49 10.25
CA LEU A 34 11.15 -3.94 8.95
C LEU A 34 12.34 -4.06 7.97
N TYR A 35 12.39 -5.13 7.19
CA TYR A 35 13.41 -5.35 6.16
C TYR A 35 14.86 -5.46 6.68
N HIS A 36 15.07 -6.21 7.75
CA HIS A 36 16.38 -6.47 8.35
C HIS A 36 17.07 -7.76 7.84
N ASP A 37 16.38 -8.52 7.00
CA ASP A 37 16.91 -9.70 6.33
C ASP A 37 16.27 -9.87 4.93
N GLU A 38 16.86 -10.75 4.13
CA GLU A 38 16.38 -11.05 2.77
C GLU A 38 14.93 -11.51 2.73
N ASN A 39 14.50 -12.33 3.70
CA ASN A 39 13.15 -12.88 3.73
C ASN A 39 12.11 -11.78 3.97
N SER A 40 12.40 -10.86 4.89
CA SER A 40 11.53 -9.71 5.16
C SER A 40 11.48 -8.73 3.97
N CYS A 41 12.61 -8.53 3.27
CA CYS A 41 12.64 -7.76 2.03
C CYS A 41 11.77 -8.42 0.94
N MET A 42 11.87 -9.74 0.78
CA MET A 42 11.06 -10.50 -0.18
C MET A 42 9.56 -10.50 0.20
N ALA A 43 9.24 -10.63 1.47
CA ALA A 43 7.87 -10.56 1.96
C ALA A 43 7.22 -9.18 1.69
N GLY A 44 7.97 -8.09 1.88
CA GLY A 44 7.50 -6.75 1.53
C GLY A 44 7.22 -6.59 0.05
N LEU A 45 8.10 -7.10 -0.82
CA LEU A 45 7.88 -7.11 -2.26
C LEU A 45 6.64 -7.95 -2.64
N ALA A 46 6.46 -9.12 -2.02
CA ALA A 46 5.28 -9.96 -2.21
C ALA A 46 3.99 -9.22 -1.84
N GLY A 47 4.03 -8.34 -0.82
CA GLY A 47 2.90 -7.47 -0.45
C GLY A 47 2.52 -6.44 -1.52
N ILE A 48 3.44 -6.06 -2.42
CA ILE A 48 3.12 -5.22 -3.58
C ILE A 48 2.47 -6.09 -4.68
N TYR A 49 3.04 -7.27 -4.95
CA TYR A 49 2.46 -8.25 -5.89
C TYR A 49 1.03 -8.65 -5.52
N ASP A 50 0.74 -8.81 -4.22
CA ASP A 50 -0.60 -9.10 -3.71
C ASP A 50 -1.66 -8.10 -4.20
N ARG A 51 -1.29 -6.83 -4.37
CA ARG A 51 -2.22 -5.83 -4.90
C ARG A 51 -2.64 -6.04 -6.34
N LEU A 52 -1.85 -6.75 -7.14
CA LEU A 52 -2.28 -7.12 -8.50
C LEU A 52 -3.49 -8.06 -8.49
N GLY A 53 -3.57 -8.96 -7.50
CA GLY A 53 -4.69 -9.88 -7.31
C GLY A 53 -5.92 -9.26 -6.62
N ALA A 54 -5.88 -7.99 -6.23
CA ALA A 54 -7.02 -7.32 -5.61
C ALA A 54 -8.22 -7.23 -6.57
N GLU A 55 -9.44 -7.30 -6.02
CA GLU A 55 -10.70 -7.26 -6.80
C GLU A 55 -10.76 -6.06 -7.74
N GLY A 56 -10.36 -4.88 -7.29
CA GLY A 56 -10.32 -3.66 -8.10
C GLY A 56 -9.23 -3.63 -9.17
N VAL A 57 -8.34 -4.62 -9.22
CA VAL A 57 -7.25 -4.71 -10.21
C VAL A 57 -7.47 -5.95 -11.07
N TYR A 58 -6.49 -6.82 -11.19
CA TYR A 58 -6.57 -8.02 -12.01
C TYR A 58 -7.35 -9.17 -11.35
N GLY A 59 -7.77 -9.02 -10.07
CA GLY A 59 -8.66 -9.99 -9.44
C GLY A 59 -10.04 -10.05 -10.10
N LEU A 60 -10.56 -8.90 -10.56
CA LEU A 60 -11.85 -8.86 -11.28
C LEU A 60 -11.99 -7.63 -12.18
N ASN A 61 -11.91 -6.39 -11.64
CA ASN A 61 -12.48 -5.21 -12.28
C ASN A 61 -11.81 -4.87 -13.61
N ILE A 62 -10.49 -4.96 -13.74
CA ILE A 62 -9.79 -4.55 -14.96
C ILE A 62 -10.24 -5.41 -16.14
N TRP A 63 -10.15 -6.72 -16.01
CA TRP A 63 -10.50 -7.61 -17.12
C TRP A 63 -12.00 -7.95 -17.20
N GLY A 64 -12.70 -7.95 -16.08
CA GLY A 64 -14.08 -8.37 -15.99
C GLY A 64 -15.10 -7.23 -16.14
N GLU A 65 -14.77 -6.03 -15.69
CA GLU A 65 -15.70 -4.90 -15.67
C GLU A 65 -15.30 -3.81 -16.67
N LEU A 66 -14.04 -3.41 -16.71
CA LEU A 66 -13.57 -2.30 -17.54
C LEU A 66 -13.28 -2.75 -18.98
N ASP A 67 -12.57 -3.86 -19.17
CA ASP A 67 -12.30 -4.41 -20.51
C ASP A 67 -13.54 -4.99 -21.16
N ALA A 68 -14.57 -5.35 -20.38
CA ALA A 68 -15.85 -5.82 -20.92
C ALA A 68 -16.64 -4.74 -21.68
N GLY A 69 -16.25 -3.46 -21.59
CA GLY A 69 -16.79 -2.36 -22.38
C GLY A 69 -16.33 -2.33 -23.85
N THR A 70 -15.58 -3.34 -24.29
CA THR A 70 -15.07 -3.46 -25.67
C THR A 70 -16.05 -4.23 -26.56
N ASP A 71 -15.83 -4.21 -27.86
CA ASP A 71 -16.60 -4.96 -28.87
C ASP A 71 -16.36 -6.48 -28.84
N LEU A 72 -15.39 -6.94 -28.03
CA LEU A 72 -15.02 -8.36 -27.90
C LEU A 72 -15.84 -9.11 -26.86
N THR A 73 -16.52 -8.41 -25.96
CA THR A 73 -17.24 -9.01 -24.83
C THR A 73 -18.63 -8.43 -24.67
N VAL A 74 -19.57 -9.29 -24.26
CA VAL A 74 -20.95 -8.89 -23.93
C VAL A 74 -21.35 -9.49 -22.60
N TYR A 75 -21.84 -8.65 -21.70
CA TYR A 75 -22.41 -9.11 -20.45
C TYR A 75 -23.74 -9.84 -20.67
N ARG A 76 -23.97 -10.92 -19.94
CA ARG A 76 -25.27 -11.60 -19.94
C ARG A 76 -26.36 -10.67 -19.40
N ALA A 77 -27.52 -10.68 -20.06
CA ALA A 77 -28.65 -9.82 -19.72
C ALA A 77 -29.24 -10.05 -18.30
N ASP A 78 -28.97 -11.22 -17.70
CA ASP A 78 -29.42 -11.64 -16.37
C ASP A 78 -28.39 -11.30 -15.27
N TYR A 79 -27.23 -10.77 -15.62
CA TYR A 79 -26.23 -10.34 -14.66
C TYR A 79 -26.63 -9.04 -13.97
N ASN A 80 -26.17 -8.84 -12.73
CA ASN A 80 -26.49 -7.66 -11.94
C ASN A 80 -26.24 -6.37 -12.75
N LYS A 81 -27.29 -5.60 -13.02
CA LYS A 81 -27.23 -4.40 -13.86
C LYS A 81 -26.19 -3.37 -13.40
N SER A 82 -25.97 -3.26 -12.09
CA SER A 82 -24.95 -2.35 -11.56
C SER A 82 -23.53 -2.78 -11.93
N LYS A 83 -23.28 -4.08 -12.08
CA LYS A 83 -21.98 -4.62 -12.53
C LYS A 83 -21.78 -4.50 -14.04
N ALA A 84 -22.87 -4.44 -14.80
CA ALA A 84 -22.81 -4.31 -16.26
C ALA A 84 -22.65 -2.86 -16.75
N LEU A 85 -22.74 -1.85 -15.87
CA LEU A 85 -22.70 -0.45 -16.28
C LEU A 85 -21.38 -0.06 -16.98
N PRO A 86 -20.18 -0.44 -16.48
CA PRO A 86 -18.94 -0.15 -17.17
C PRO A 86 -18.89 -0.81 -18.56
N SER A 87 -19.30 -2.07 -18.70
CA SER A 87 -19.30 -2.80 -19.96
C SER A 87 -20.28 -2.23 -21.01
N LEU A 88 -21.29 -1.50 -20.57
CA LEU A 88 -22.26 -0.81 -21.43
C LEU A 88 -21.86 0.64 -21.72
N ASN A 89 -20.68 1.08 -21.30
CA ASN A 89 -20.22 2.48 -21.34
C ASN A 89 -21.22 3.46 -20.67
N ASN A 90 -21.95 2.98 -19.66
CA ASN A 90 -22.95 3.74 -18.92
C ASN A 90 -22.54 3.85 -17.44
N TYR A 91 -21.42 4.51 -17.19
CA TYR A 91 -20.85 4.75 -15.87
C TYR A 91 -20.66 6.25 -15.61
N ASN A 92 -20.47 6.57 -14.36
CA ASN A 92 -20.17 7.93 -13.91
C ASN A 92 -19.13 7.92 -12.77
N ASN A 93 -18.73 9.08 -12.30
CA ASN A 93 -17.71 9.25 -11.27
C ASN A 93 -18.09 8.70 -9.88
N THR A 94 -19.32 8.25 -9.67
CA THR A 94 -19.79 7.60 -8.44
C THR A 94 -19.90 6.08 -8.58
N ASP A 95 -19.48 5.53 -9.71
CA ASP A 95 -19.51 4.10 -9.94
C ASP A 95 -18.58 3.37 -8.95
N PRO A 96 -19.09 2.40 -8.16
CA PRO A 96 -18.32 1.75 -7.12
C PRO A 96 -17.16 0.89 -7.65
N TYR A 97 -17.28 0.36 -8.86
CA TYR A 97 -16.21 -0.44 -9.48
C TYR A 97 -15.05 0.43 -9.93
N LEU A 98 -15.35 1.60 -10.49
CA LEU A 98 -14.33 2.60 -10.84
C LEU A 98 -13.63 3.13 -9.59
N GLN A 99 -14.39 3.44 -8.53
CA GLN A 99 -13.82 3.87 -7.26
C GLN A 99 -12.91 2.81 -6.64
N LEU A 100 -13.35 1.55 -6.62
CA LEU A 100 -12.57 0.45 -6.08
C LEU A 100 -11.28 0.22 -6.87
N THR A 101 -11.35 0.30 -8.21
CA THR A 101 -10.18 0.17 -9.08
C THR A 101 -9.18 1.30 -8.83
N TRP A 102 -9.63 2.54 -8.77
CA TRP A 102 -8.81 3.69 -8.43
C TRP A 102 -8.10 3.52 -7.08
N GLN A 103 -8.87 3.15 -6.05
CA GLN A 103 -8.36 2.95 -4.71
C GLN A 103 -7.27 1.86 -4.68
N HIS A 104 -7.55 0.68 -5.23
CA HIS A 104 -6.61 -0.44 -5.18
C HIS A 104 -5.34 -0.20 -6.01
N LEU A 105 -5.44 0.54 -7.12
CA LEU A 105 -4.26 0.94 -7.90
C LEU A 105 -3.36 1.90 -7.10
N TYR A 106 -3.94 2.89 -6.42
CA TYR A 106 -3.18 3.79 -5.55
C TYR A 106 -2.66 3.11 -4.29
N GLU A 107 -3.38 2.14 -3.72
CA GLU A 107 -2.84 1.30 -2.64
C GLU A 107 -1.58 0.54 -3.09
N GLY A 108 -1.57 0.00 -4.30
CA GLY A 108 -0.40 -0.64 -4.89
C GLY A 108 0.77 0.33 -5.07
N ILE A 109 0.50 1.54 -5.56
CA ILE A 109 1.50 2.61 -5.71
C ILE A 109 2.08 3.02 -4.35
N ASN A 110 1.23 3.22 -3.34
CA ASN A 110 1.67 3.62 -2.00
C ASN A 110 2.55 2.54 -1.37
N ARG A 111 2.13 1.26 -1.43
CA ARG A 111 2.97 0.15 -0.95
C ARG A 111 4.32 0.10 -1.67
N ALA A 112 4.33 0.32 -2.98
CA ALA A 112 5.58 0.35 -3.74
C ALA A 112 6.47 1.54 -3.34
N ASN A 113 5.89 2.72 -3.10
CA ASN A 113 6.63 3.90 -2.65
C ASN A 113 7.27 3.68 -1.28
N ASP A 114 6.49 3.18 -0.30
CA ASP A 114 6.97 2.89 1.05
C ASP A 114 8.08 1.83 1.04
N TYR A 115 7.88 0.77 0.25
CA TYR A 115 8.87 -0.27 0.08
C TYR A 115 10.17 0.26 -0.54
N ILE A 116 10.08 1.03 -1.64
CA ILE A 116 11.25 1.61 -2.32
C ILE A 116 12.01 2.55 -1.36
N ALA A 117 11.30 3.39 -0.62
CA ALA A 117 11.91 4.29 0.36
C ALA A 117 12.65 3.50 1.44
N SER A 118 11.98 2.50 2.04
CA SER A 118 12.54 1.66 3.09
C SER A 118 13.76 0.87 2.61
N ILE A 119 13.66 0.15 1.48
CA ILE A 119 14.78 -0.66 0.95
C ILE A 119 15.97 0.21 0.52
N THR A 120 15.72 1.41 0.02
CA THR A 120 16.81 2.33 -0.34
C THR A 120 17.67 2.66 0.87
N GLY A 121 17.07 2.85 2.04
CA GLY A 121 17.77 3.14 3.30
C GLY A 121 18.46 1.93 3.97
N ARG A 122 18.21 0.69 3.52
CA ARG A 122 18.81 -0.52 4.10
C ARG A 122 20.23 -0.77 3.57
N THR A 123 21.01 -1.52 4.34
CA THR A 123 22.32 -1.99 3.88
C THR A 123 22.17 -3.11 2.85
N ASP A 124 23.20 -3.35 2.07
CA ASP A 124 23.18 -4.45 1.11
C ASP A 124 23.06 -5.82 1.81
N SER A 125 23.68 -5.95 2.98
CA SER A 125 23.62 -7.17 3.80
C SER A 125 22.21 -7.50 4.27
N ASP A 126 21.41 -6.48 4.64
CA ASP A 126 20.02 -6.67 5.06
C ASP A 126 19.16 -7.26 3.92
N CYS A 127 19.46 -6.91 2.69
CA CYS A 127 18.77 -7.42 1.51
C CYS A 127 19.38 -8.68 0.89
N GLY A 128 20.32 -9.33 1.56
CA GLY A 128 21.00 -10.52 1.04
C GLY A 128 22.05 -10.22 -0.05
N GLY A 129 22.56 -9.00 -0.11
CA GLY A 129 23.61 -8.53 -0.99
C GLY A 129 23.18 -7.48 -2.02
N ALA A 130 24.14 -6.72 -2.55
CA ALA A 130 23.91 -5.59 -3.46
C ALA A 130 23.09 -5.97 -4.70
N ARG A 131 23.33 -7.16 -5.26
CA ARG A 131 22.57 -7.65 -6.43
C ARG A 131 21.10 -7.85 -6.12
N LYS A 132 20.77 -8.46 -4.97
CA LYS A 132 19.39 -8.70 -4.55
C LYS A 132 18.67 -7.41 -4.21
N LYS A 133 19.33 -6.49 -3.49
CA LYS A 133 18.79 -5.16 -3.21
C LYS A 133 18.42 -4.43 -4.50
N THR A 134 19.31 -4.45 -5.49
CA THR A 134 19.06 -3.83 -6.81
C THR A 134 17.86 -4.49 -7.51
N MET A 135 17.75 -5.82 -7.46
CA MET A 135 16.63 -6.58 -8.01
C MET A 135 15.32 -6.20 -7.35
N PHE A 136 15.25 -6.21 -6.02
CA PHE A 136 14.04 -5.82 -5.25
C PHE A 136 13.56 -4.41 -5.59
N LEU A 137 14.49 -3.45 -5.68
CA LEU A 137 14.16 -2.07 -6.08
C LEU A 137 13.68 -1.98 -7.52
N ALA A 138 14.26 -2.74 -8.43
CA ALA A 138 13.84 -2.77 -9.84
C ALA A 138 12.43 -3.35 -9.99
N GLU A 139 12.13 -4.46 -9.31
CA GLU A 139 10.82 -5.09 -9.34
C GLU A 139 9.74 -4.17 -8.72
N ALA A 140 10.00 -3.57 -7.57
CA ALA A 140 9.06 -2.64 -6.95
C ALA A 140 8.77 -1.42 -7.85
N LYS A 141 9.77 -0.88 -8.54
CA LYS A 141 9.60 0.21 -9.51
C LYS A 141 8.80 -0.24 -10.74
N ALA A 142 9.03 -1.45 -11.23
CA ALA A 142 8.27 -2.01 -12.33
C ALA A 142 6.79 -2.22 -11.97
N LEU A 143 6.51 -2.75 -10.77
CA LEU A 143 5.15 -2.89 -10.26
C LEU A 143 4.45 -1.53 -10.11
N ARG A 144 5.15 -0.53 -9.55
CA ARG A 144 4.62 0.83 -9.46
C ARG A 144 4.27 1.40 -10.83
N ALA A 145 5.13 1.20 -11.81
CA ALA A 145 4.87 1.64 -13.19
C ALA A 145 3.67 0.92 -13.80
N LEU A 146 3.46 -0.37 -13.51
CA LEU A 146 2.31 -1.13 -13.96
C LEU A 146 1.01 -0.59 -13.37
N PHE A 147 0.96 -0.23 -12.07
CA PHE A 147 -0.20 0.40 -11.47
C PHE A 147 -0.50 1.76 -12.11
N TYR A 148 0.50 2.61 -12.32
CA TYR A 148 0.33 3.89 -13.01
C TYR A 148 -0.11 3.71 -14.47
N MET A 149 0.40 2.71 -15.18
CA MET A 149 -0.02 2.41 -16.55
C MET A 149 -1.52 2.13 -16.62
N ASN A 150 -2.07 1.34 -15.70
CA ASN A 150 -3.50 1.09 -15.62
C ASN A 150 -4.28 2.37 -15.30
N LEU A 151 -3.82 3.19 -14.35
CA LEU A 151 -4.47 4.46 -14.03
C LEU A 151 -4.54 5.38 -15.27
N VAL A 152 -3.43 5.54 -15.96
CA VAL A 152 -3.36 6.40 -17.16
C VAL A 152 -4.23 5.85 -18.29
N ALA A 153 -4.31 4.52 -18.45
CA ALA A 153 -5.13 3.90 -19.47
C ALA A 153 -6.63 4.21 -19.30
N TYR A 154 -7.13 4.25 -18.06
CA TYR A 154 -8.55 4.46 -17.79
C TYR A 154 -8.93 5.91 -17.47
N TRP A 155 -8.05 6.69 -16.86
CA TRP A 155 -8.35 8.07 -16.41
C TRP A 155 -7.53 9.16 -17.10
N GLY A 156 -6.55 8.82 -17.93
CA GLY A 156 -5.67 9.79 -18.56
C GLY A 156 -4.68 10.41 -17.57
N GLU A 157 -4.65 11.72 -17.44
CA GLU A 157 -3.74 12.39 -16.48
C GLU A 157 -4.15 12.12 -15.04
N VAL A 158 -3.24 11.59 -14.25
CA VAL A 158 -3.44 11.22 -12.85
C VAL A 158 -2.37 11.83 -11.93
N PRO A 159 -2.69 12.08 -10.65
CA PRO A 159 -1.70 12.53 -9.66
C PRO A 159 -0.56 11.51 -9.47
N TRP A 160 0.68 12.01 -9.33
CA TRP A 160 1.89 11.18 -9.14
C TRP A 160 2.85 11.78 -8.10
#